data_c29a12987964fe62d2345f883ccc28c3
#
_entry.id   c29a12987964fe62d2345f883ccc28c3
#
_cell.length_a   1.000
_cell.length_b   1.000
_cell.length_c   1.000
_cell.angle_alpha   90.00
_cell.angle_beta   90.00
_cell.angle_gamma   90.00
#
_symmetry.space_group_name_H-M   'P 1'
#
loop_
_entity.id
_entity.type
_entity.pdbx_description
1 polymer ?
#
loop_
_entity_poly.entity_id
_entity_poly.type
_entity_poly.pdbx_seq_one_letter_code
_entity_poly.pdbx_strand_id
1 'polypeptide(L)'
;RFGFIMIRILYGIDDFSIRQELYEIQNSIMQDDIFNADVTKFYALSSTLTQIKEVCSTVPFMASKRLVILEGLLSLFDSGVEANRGKAAKRDHWKSFDSYVKEIPETTDLILIDGDINDRNKLLRQLAGNVNVKSFPPIRDNKLINWINRKAKSEGCTISVPAVKLLADVVGSNLWIMEGEINKLSLY
;
A
#
# COMPACT_ATOMS: atom_id res chain seq x y z
N ARG A 1 -5.19 2.00 27.58
CA ARG A 1 -4.50 2.29 26.29
C ARG A 1 -5.61 2.50 25.27
N PHE A 2 -5.78 3.72 24.79
CA PHE A 2 -6.71 4.03 23.72
C PHE A 2 -6.17 3.37 22.44
N GLY A 3 -6.87 2.40 21.90
CA GLY A 3 -6.58 1.81 20.60
C GLY A 3 -6.80 2.87 19.52
N PHE A 4 -5.75 3.34 18.88
CA PHE A 4 -5.90 4.22 17.73
C PHE A 4 -6.39 3.37 16.55
N ILE A 5 -7.52 3.76 15.97
CA ILE A 5 -7.95 3.28 14.65
C ILE A 5 -6.79 3.57 13.70
N MET A 6 -6.20 2.51 13.12
CA MET A 6 -5.03 2.71 12.27
C MET A 6 -5.44 2.65 10.80
N ILE A 7 -5.85 3.81 10.28
CA ILE A 7 -6.11 3.94 8.86
C ILE A 7 -4.84 4.45 8.19
N ARG A 8 -4.38 3.73 7.16
CA ARG A 8 -3.19 4.08 6.39
C ARG A 8 -3.52 4.20 4.92
N ILE A 9 -2.87 5.13 4.25
CA ILE A 9 -2.91 5.28 2.80
C ILE A 9 -1.48 5.09 2.29
N LEU A 10 -1.28 4.09 1.44
CA LEU A 10 -0.02 3.79 0.77
C LEU A 10 -0.24 4.00 -0.73
N TYR A 11 0.47 4.94 -1.36
CA TYR A 11 0.30 5.22 -2.78
C TYR A 11 1.59 5.64 -3.45
N GLY A 12 1.69 5.42 -4.76
CA GLY A 12 2.84 5.85 -5.55
C GLY A 12 3.20 4.89 -6.67
N ILE A 13 4.22 5.27 -7.44
CA ILE A 13 4.72 4.50 -8.58
C ILE A 13 5.52 3.28 -8.12
N ASP A 14 6.16 3.35 -6.96
CA ASP A 14 6.99 2.26 -6.43
C ASP A 14 6.12 1.20 -5.72
N ASP A 15 5.47 0.37 -6.52
CA ASP A 15 4.64 -0.74 -6.01
C ASP A 15 5.45 -1.74 -5.18
N PHE A 16 6.72 -1.95 -5.49
CA PHE A 16 7.58 -2.83 -4.71
C PHE A 16 7.66 -2.39 -3.25
N SER A 17 8.00 -1.13 -3.02
CA SER A 17 8.08 -0.58 -1.66
C SER A 17 6.72 -0.53 -0.96
N ILE A 18 5.62 -0.31 -1.70
CA ILE A 18 4.26 -0.41 -1.16
C ILE A 18 3.99 -1.83 -0.65
N ARG A 19 4.31 -2.87 -1.44
CA ARG A 19 4.11 -4.27 -1.04
C ARG A 19 4.99 -4.68 0.12
N GLN A 20 6.22 -4.19 0.16
CA GLN A 20 7.12 -4.43 1.28
C GLN A 20 6.59 -3.79 2.57
N GLU A 21 6.14 -2.54 2.53
CA GLU A 21 5.51 -1.87 3.68
C GLU A 21 4.25 -2.60 4.15
N LEU A 22 3.40 -3.05 3.21
CA LEU A 22 2.22 -3.84 3.53
C LEU A 22 2.59 -5.15 4.25
N TYR A 23 3.62 -5.83 3.77
CA TYR A 23 4.12 -7.06 4.41
C TYR A 23 4.62 -6.82 5.84
N GLU A 24 5.35 -5.73 6.06
CA GLU A 24 5.82 -5.33 7.40
C GLU A 24 4.66 -5.02 8.34
N ILE A 25 3.63 -4.31 7.83
CA ILE A 25 2.42 -4.04 8.61
C ILE A 25 1.69 -5.34 8.97
N GLN A 26 1.51 -6.24 8.00
CA GLN A 26 0.88 -7.54 8.25
C GLN A 26 1.63 -8.34 9.30
N ASN A 27 2.95 -8.43 9.19
CA ASN A 27 3.78 -9.15 10.15
C ASN A 27 3.70 -8.52 11.55
N SER A 28 3.66 -7.20 11.67
CA SER A 28 3.53 -6.55 12.97
C SER A 28 2.20 -6.89 13.67
N ILE A 29 1.11 -6.95 12.90
CA ILE A 29 -0.21 -7.34 13.42
C ILE A 29 -0.23 -8.82 13.79
N MET A 30 0.40 -9.69 12.98
CA MET A 30 0.48 -11.13 13.25
C MET A 30 1.36 -11.48 14.46
N GLN A 31 2.39 -10.70 14.77
CA GLN A 31 3.23 -10.90 15.95
C GLN A 31 2.49 -10.61 17.26
N ASP A 32 1.54 -9.68 17.22
CA ASP A 32 0.71 -9.32 18.37
C ASP A 32 -0.45 -10.31 18.58
N ASP A 33 -0.69 -11.22 17.62
CA ASP A 33 -1.85 -12.12 17.64
C ASP A 33 -1.45 -13.57 17.29
N ILE A 34 -1.55 -14.45 18.28
CA ILE A 34 -1.21 -15.88 18.17
C ILE A 34 -2.11 -16.63 17.15
N PHE A 35 -3.26 -16.06 16.78
CA PHE A 35 -4.30 -16.68 15.95
C PHE A 35 -4.48 -16.07 14.57
N ASN A 36 -3.45 -15.65 13.87
CA ASN A 36 -3.51 -15.09 12.52
C ASN A 36 -4.52 -13.92 12.36
N ALA A 37 -4.05 -12.75 12.03
CA ALA A 37 -4.92 -11.62 11.72
C ALA A 37 -5.91 -12.01 10.60
N ASP A 38 -7.20 -11.69 10.80
CA ASP A 38 -8.22 -11.84 9.77
C ASP A 38 -7.97 -10.77 8.68
N VAL A 39 -7.35 -11.18 7.57
CA VAL A 39 -6.99 -10.28 6.46
C VAL A 39 -7.98 -10.41 5.33
N THR A 40 -8.68 -9.34 5.01
CA THR A 40 -9.61 -9.30 3.88
C THR A 40 -9.19 -8.23 2.88
N LYS A 41 -9.13 -8.61 1.58
CA LYS A 41 -8.72 -7.73 0.49
C LYS A 41 -9.89 -7.42 -0.44
N PHE A 42 -10.03 -6.13 -0.78
CA PHE A 42 -11.04 -5.60 -1.69
C PHE A 42 -10.41 -4.78 -2.80
N TYR A 43 -11.09 -4.75 -3.95
CA TYR A 43 -10.77 -3.87 -5.08
C TYR A 43 -11.93 -2.90 -5.30
N ALA A 44 -11.67 -1.60 -5.29
CA ALA A 44 -12.71 -0.58 -5.37
C ALA A 44 -13.56 -0.66 -6.65
N LEU A 45 -13.01 -1.16 -7.75
CA LEU A 45 -13.74 -1.35 -9.01
C LEU A 45 -14.79 -2.47 -8.96
N SER A 46 -14.59 -3.49 -8.13
CA SER A 46 -15.47 -4.67 -8.04
C SER A 46 -16.24 -4.76 -6.71
N SER A 47 -15.99 -3.85 -5.78
CA SER A 47 -16.60 -3.83 -4.46
C SER A 47 -17.42 -2.56 -4.24
N THR A 48 -18.19 -2.54 -3.17
CA THR A 48 -19.01 -1.39 -2.74
C THR A 48 -18.68 -1.01 -1.31
N LEU A 49 -19.02 0.23 -0.92
CA LEU A 49 -18.86 0.68 0.46
C LEU A 49 -19.67 -0.20 1.44
N THR A 50 -20.84 -0.69 1.04
CA THR A 50 -21.67 -1.55 1.88
C THR A 50 -20.94 -2.84 2.25
N GLN A 51 -20.28 -3.50 1.30
CA GLN A 51 -19.50 -4.71 1.56
C GLN A 51 -18.33 -4.45 2.53
N ILE A 52 -17.65 -3.31 2.37
CA ILE A 52 -16.58 -2.92 3.31
C ILE A 52 -17.15 -2.69 4.71
N LYS A 53 -18.30 -1.99 4.82
CA LYS A 53 -18.97 -1.75 6.10
C LYS A 53 -19.33 -3.05 6.81
N GLU A 54 -19.90 -4.00 6.10
CA GLU A 54 -20.27 -5.33 6.63
C GLU A 54 -19.06 -6.05 7.20
N VAL A 55 -17.96 -6.11 6.45
CA VAL A 55 -16.74 -6.78 6.89
C VAL A 55 -16.10 -6.05 8.07
N CYS A 56 -15.96 -4.72 8.01
CA CYS A 56 -15.33 -3.95 9.09
C CYS A 56 -16.15 -3.98 10.40
N SER A 57 -17.48 -4.11 10.31
CA SER A 57 -18.36 -4.13 11.48
C SER A 57 -18.45 -5.50 12.15
N THR A 58 -18.01 -6.56 11.49
CA THR A 58 -18.02 -7.91 12.05
C THR A 58 -16.86 -8.07 13.02
N VAL A 59 -17.13 -8.54 14.23
CA VAL A 59 -16.08 -8.83 15.21
C VAL A 59 -15.16 -9.92 14.67
N PRO A 60 -13.82 -9.73 14.70
CA PRO A 60 -12.88 -10.76 14.27
C PRO A 60 -13.07 -12.05 15.06
N PHE A 61 -13.08 -13.19 14.36
CA PHE A 61 -13.18 -14.48 15.03
C PHE A 61 -11.77 -14.97 15.42
N MET A 62 -11.53 -15.15 16.72
CA MET A 62 -10.26 -15.61 17.30
C MET A 62 -9.05 -14.68 17.05
N ALA A 63 -9.23 -13.48 16.50
CA ALA A 63 -8.19 -12.48 16.32
C ALA A 63 -8.53 -11.22 17.13
N SER A 64 -7.51 -10.48 17.59
CA SER A 64 -7.72 -9.22 18.30
C SER A 64 -8.10 -8.10 17.34
N LYS A 65 -7.62 -8.20 16.09
CA LYS A 65 -7.84 -7.21 15.03
C LYS A 65 -8.10 -7.84 13.68
N ARG A 66 -8.85 -7.12 12.87
CA ARG A 66 -9.05 -7.38 11.44
C ARG A 66 -8.22 -6.40 10.62
N LEU A 67 -7.58 -6.88 9.58
CA LEU A 67 -6.92 -6.06 8.58
C LEU A 67 -7.73 -6.05 7.29
N VAL A 68 -8.23 -4.89 6.90
CA VAL A 68 -8.92 -4.69 5.62
C VAL A 68 -8.01 -3.91 4.68
N ILE A 69 -7.77 -4.47 3.50
CA ILE A 69 -6.97 -3.85 2.44
C ILE A 69 -7.91 -3.48 1.30
N LEU A 70 -7.92 -2.21 0.90
CA LEU A 70 -8.75 -1.71 -0.20
C LEU A 70 -7.85 -1.08 -1.26
N GLU A 71 -7.82 -1.68 -2.45
CA GLU A 71 -7.00 -1.23 -3.57
C GLU A 71 -7.80 -0.46 -4.62
N GLY A 72 -7.20 0.62 -5.14
CA GLY A 72 -7.70 1.37 -6.29
C GLY A 72 -8.84 2.35 -5.97
N LEU A 73 -9.05 2.71 -4.69
CA LEU A 73 -10.12 3.62 -4.32
C LEU A 73 -9.79 5.07 -4.70
N LEU A 74 -8.59 5.54 -4.42
CA LEU A 74 -8.21 6.94 -4.66
C LEU A 74 -8.22 7.25 -6.15
N SER A 75 -7.78 6.33 -7.00
CA SER A 75 -7.79 6.49 -8.46
C SER A 75 -9.19 6.69 -9.06
N LEU A 76 -10.26 6.31 -8.36
CA LEU A 76 -11.63 6.62 -8.76
C LEU A 76 -12.00 8.12 -8.55
N PHE A 77 -11.22 8.84 -7.75
CA PHE A 77 -11.43 10.24 -7.41
C PHE A 77 -10.41 11.18 -8.08
N ASP A 78 -9.57 10.66 -8.98
CA ASP A 78 -8.65 11.50 -9.74
C ASP A 78 -9.35 12.38 -10.77
N SER A 79 -8.74 13.52 -11.06
CA SER A 79 -9.20 14.43 -12.10
C SER A 79 -9.14 13.73 -13.47
N GLY A 80 -10.23 13.79 -14.22
CA GLY A 80 -10.37 13.09 -15.52
C GLY A 80 -11.18 11.79 -15.47
N VAL A 81 -11.43 11.23 -14.30
CA VAL A 81 -12.35 10.07 -14.16
C VAL A 81 -13.78 10.40 -14.60
N GLU A 82 -14.19 11.67 -14.53
CA GLU A 82 -15.51 12.15 -14.99
C GLU A 82 -15.76 11.91 -16.48
N ALA A 83 -14.70 11.90 -17.28
CA ALA A 83 -14.80 11.57 -18.72
C ALA A 83 -15.09 10.06 -18.98
N ASN A 84 -14.87 9.20 -17.97
CA ASN A 84 -15.12 7.77 -18.07
C ASN A 84 -16.38 7.39 -17.28
N ARG A 85 -17.52 7.27 -17.98
CA ARG A 85 -18.83 6.98 -17.37
C ARG A 85 -18.82 5.73 -16.46
N GLY A 86 -18.06 4.70 -16.82
CA GLY A 86 -17.97 3.47 -16.02
C GLY A 86 -17.28 3.68 -14.66
N LYS A 87 -16.20 4.46 -14.63
CA LYS A 87 -15.50 4.81 -13.40
C LYS A 87 -16.32 5.81 -12.56
N ALA A 88 -17.01 6.75 -13.18
CA ALA A 88 -17.87 7.71 -12.50
C ALA A 88 -19.02 7.01 -11.74
N ALA A 89 -19.70 6.05 -12.38
CA ALA A 89 -20.74 5.24 -11.72
C ALA A 89 -20.17 4.43 -10.54
N LYS A 90 -18.97 3.86 -10.67
CA LYS A 90 -18.31 3.15 -9.57
C LYS A 90 -17.96 4.09 -8.42
N ARG A 91 -17.43 5.30 -8.70
CA ARG A 91 -17.15 6.33 -7.69
C ARG A 91 -18.38 6.66 -6.85
N ASP A 92 -19.57 6.64 -7.43
CA ASP A 92 -20.80 6.98 -6.72
C ASP A 92 -21.10 6.03 -5.56
N HIS A 93 -20.68 4.78 -5.64
CA HIS A 93 -20.78 3.83 -4.53
C HIS A 93 -19.86 4.17 -3.35
N TRP A 94 -18.92 5.09 -3.52
CA TRP A 94 -17.92 5.46 -2.52
C TRP A 94 -18.05 6.90 -2.00
N LYS A 95 -19.11 7.63 -2.39
CA LYS A 95 -19.29 9.06 -2.04
C LYS A 95 -19.26 9.36 -0.55
N SER A 96 -19.69 8.43 0.29
CA SER A 96 -19.76 8.60 1.75
C SER A 96 -18.59 7.92 2.47
N PHE A 97 -17.53 7.58 1.76
CA PHE A 97 -16.40 6.86 2.35
C PHE A 97 -15.65 7.72 3.39
N ASP A 98 -15.49 9.01 3.14
CA ASP A 98 -14.87 9.98 4.05
C ASP A 98 -15.60 10.09 5.40
N SER A 99 -16.92 10.02 5.38
CA SER A 99 -17.73 9.97 6.60
C SER A 99 -17.56 8.63 7.32
N TYR A 100 -17.59 7.53 6.56
CA TYR A 100 -17.47 6.18 7.12
C TYR A 100 -16.10 5.91 7.79
N VAL A 101 -15.04 6.50 7.30
CA VAL A 101 -13.69 6.39 7.90
C VAL A 101 -13.70 6.71 9.40
N LYS A 102 -14.57 7.59 9.85
CA LYS A 102 -14.73 7.99 11.26
C LYS A 102 -15.53 6.99 12.10
N GLU A 103 -16.23 6.08 11.44
CA GLU A 103 -17.13 5.08 12.05
C GLU A 103 -16.48 3.69 12.14
N ILE A 104 -15.28 3.52 11.57
CA ILE A 104 -14.57 2.23 11.55
C ILE A 104 -14.25 1.80 12.99
N PRO A 105 -14.58 0.57 13.40
CA PRO A 105 -14.32 0.08 14.75
C PRO A 105 -12.80 0.00 15.04
N GLU A 106 -12.41 0.20 16.29
CA GLU A 106 -11.00 0.07 16.75
C GLU A 106 -10.40 -1.33 16.54
N THR A 107 -11.26 -2.33 16.36
CA THR A 107 -10.87 -3.70 16.05
C THR A 107 -10.48 -3.92 14.59
N THR A 108 -10.59 -2.88 13.74
CA THR A 108 -10.30 -2.96 12.30
C THR A 108 -9.22 -1.95 11.92
N ASP A 109 -8.11 -2.44 11.39
CA ASP A 109 -7.10 -1.63 10.70
C ASP A 109 -7.45 -1.61 9.20
N LEU A 110 -7.53 -0.41 8.61
CA LEU A 110 -7.83 -0.22 7.18
C LEU A 110 -6.62 0.33 6.44
N ILE A 111 -6.21 -0.35 5.37
CA ILE A 111 -5.13 0.10 4.49
C ILE A 111 -5.70 0.36 3.10
N LEU A 112 -5.59 1.61 2.64
CA LEU A 112 -5.87 1.99 1.26
C LEU A 112 -4.58 1.90 0.47
N ILE A 113 -4.60 1.20 -0.68
CA ILE A 113 -3.46 1.08 -1.58
C ILE A 113 -3.86 1.61 -2.95
N ASP A 114 -3.01 2.47 -3.49
CA ASP A 114 -3.20 2.97 -4.85
C ASP A 114 -1.86 3.16 -5.58
N GLY A 115 -1.91 3.22 -6.90
CA GLY A 115 -0.75 3.51 -7.72
C GLY A 115 -0.39 5.00 -7.73
N ASP A 116 0.06 5.45 -8.89
CA ASP A 116 0.31 6.87 -9.13
C ASP A 116 -1.02 7.63 -9.17
N ILE A 117 -1.24 8.47 -8.18
CA ILE A 117 -2.41 9.33 -8.08
C ILE A 117 -1.97 10.80 -8.04
N ASN A 118 -2.85 11.68 -8.51
CA ASN A 118 -2.59 13.09 -8.49
C ASN A 118 -2.57 13.65 -7.05
N ASP A 119 -1.61 14.51 -6.71
CA ASP A 119 -1.53 15.19 -5.40
C ASP A 119 -2.76 16.05 -5.08
N ARG A 120 -3.55 16.39 -6.12
CA ARG A 120 -4.83 17.10 -6.00
C ARG A 120 -6.02 16.16 -5.85
N ASN A 121 -5.79 14.86 -5.69
CA ASN A 121 -6.85 13.87 -5.51
C ASN A 121 -7.80 14.30 -4.40
N LYS A 122 -9.10 14.34 -4.72
CA LYS A 122 -10.13 14.88 -3.84
C LYS A 122 -10.25 14.06 -2.56
N LEU A 123 -10.30 12.74 -2.69
CA LEU A 123 -10.47 11.84 -1.54
C LEU A 123 -9.24 11.86 -0.64
N LEU A 124 -8.02 11.85 -1.22
CA LEU A 124 -6.78 11.95 -0.47
C LEU A 124 -6.76 13.21 0.41
N ARG A 125 -7.17 14.37 -0.14
CA ARG A 125 -7.21 15.63 0.61
C ARG A 125 -8.25 15.62 1.74
N GLN A 126 -9.38 14.98 1.51
CA GLN A 126 -10.43 14.86 2.54
C GLN A 126 -9.97 13.98 3.70
N LEU A 127 -9.20 12.93 3.42
CA LEU A 127 -8.75 11.96 4.42
C LEU A 127 -7.45 12.36 5.14
N ALA A 128 -6.55 13.10 4.50
CA ALA A 128 -5.17 13.35 4.96
C ALA A 128 -5.04 13.92 6.39
N GLY A 129 -6.06 14.63 6.89
CA GLY A 129 -6.06 15.15 8.26
C GLY A 129 -6.35 14.12 9.36
N ASN A 130 -6.85 12.93 8.99
CA ASN A 130 -7.36 11.93 9.94
C ASN A 130 -6.68 10.55 9.80
N VAL A 131 -5.77 10.39 8.84
CA VAL A 131 -5.18 9.10 8.50
C VAL A 131 -3.66 9.23 8.29
N ASN A 132 -2.94 8.13 8.44
CA ASN A 132 -1.51 8.10 8.13
C ASN A 132 -1.33 7.93 6.61
N VAL A 133 -0.69 8.91 5.96
CA VAL A 133 -0.45 8.91 4.52
C VAL A 133 1.03 8.73 4.24
N LYS A 134 1.37 7.74 3.41
CA LYS A 134 2.74 7.47 2.97
C LYS A 134 2.79 7.36 1.45
N SER A 135 3.59 8.21 0.82
CA SER A 135 3.82 8.19 -0.63
C SER A 135 5.09 7.43 -0.97
N PHE A 136 5.06 6.71 -2.09
CA PHE A 136 6.17 5.90 -2.60
C PHE A 136 6.54 6.34 -4.02
N PRO A 137 7.28 7.45 -4.15
CA PRO A 137 7.80 7.89 -5.45
C PRO A 137 8.88 6.91 -5.94
N PRO A 138 9.19 6.89 -7.25
CA PRO A 138 10.28 6.07 -7.79
C PRO A 138 11.60 6.39 -7.09
N ILE A 139 12.30 5.37 -6.64
CA ILE A 139 13.64 5.54 -6.05
C ILE A 139 14.65 5.81 -7.17
N ARG A 140 15.45 6.88 -7.03
CA ARG A 140 16.43 7.31 -8.04
C ARG A 140 17.77 7.70 -7.39
N ASP A 141 18.77 7.86 -8.22
CA ASP A 141 20.08 8.40 -7.85
C ASP A 141 20.72 7.68 -6.65
N ASN A 142 21.24 8.43 -5.71
CA ASN A 142 21.89 7.88 -4.51
C ASN A 142 20.97 6.98 -3.67
N LYS A 143 19.66 7.24 -3.69
CA LYS A 143 18.69 6.39 -2.97
C LYS A 143 18.62 5.01 -3.61
N LEU A 144 18.65 4.92 -4.94
CA LEU A 144 18.66 3.65 -5.68
C LEU A 144 19.97 2.89 -5.44
N ILE A 145 21.12 3.56 -5.54
CA ILE A 145 22.42 2.97 -5.23
C ILE A 145 22.44 2.38 -3.80
N ASN A 146 21.95 3.14 -2.84
CA ASN A 146 21.88 2.67 -1.45
C ASN A 146 20.91 1.50 -1.27
N TRP A 147 19.82 1.48 -2.00
CA TRP A 147 18.87 0.37 -1.99
C TRP A 147 19.51 -0.91 -2.55
N ILE A 148 20.20 -0.83 -3.72
CA ILE A 148 20.91 -1.95 -4.33
C ILE A 148 21.94 -2.54 -3.35
N ASN A 149 22.76 -1.69 -2.73
CA ASN A 149 23.76 -2.15 -1.77
C ASN A 149 23.17 -2.84 -0.55
N ARG A 150 22.07 -2.29 0.00
CA ARG A 150 21.37 -2.93 1.14
C ARG A 150 20.76 -4.27 0.76
N LYS A 151 20.12 -4.33 -0.41
CA LYS A 151 19.50 -5.56 -0.91
C LYS A 151 20.57 -6.64 -1.17
N ALA A 152 21.67 -6.30 -1.84
CA ALA A 152 22.77 -7.23 -2.04
C ALA A 152 23.31 -7.79 -0.71
N LYS A 153 23.52 -6.91 0.27
CA LYS A 153 23.96 -7.32 1.61
C LYS A 153 22.96 -8.25 2.31
N SER A 154 21.64 -8.01 2.16
CA SER A 154 20.61 -8.91 2.74
C SER A 154 20.59 -10.29 2.07
N GLU A 155 20.98 -10.37 0.80
CA GLU A 155 21.15 -11.64 0.05
C GLU A 155 22.54 -12.29 0.26
N GLY A 156 23.35 -11.73 1.17
CA GLY A 156 24.67 -12.30 1.50
C GLY A 156 25.75 -12.03 0.48
N CYS A 157 25.52 -11.16 -0.51
CA CYS A 157 26.50 -10.86 -1.55
C CYS A 157 27.01 -9.40 -1.48
N THR A 158 28.19 -9.17 -2.10
CA THR A 158 28.76 -7.84 -2.24
C THR A 158 28.95 -7.52 -3.72
N ILE A 159 28.38 -6.41 -4.16
CA ILE A 159 28.45 -5.97 -5.55
C ILE A 159 29.46 -4.80 -5.62
N SER A 160 30.36 -4.83 -6.62
CA SER A 160 31.33 -3.76 -6.81
C SER A 160 30.65 -2.43 -7.20
N VAL A 161 31.27 -1.30 -6.85
CA VAL A 161 30.72 0.04 -7.15
C VAL A 161 30.41 0.25 -8.64
N PRO A 162 31.28 -0.17 -9.60
CA PRO A 162 30.95 -0.08 -11.02
C PRO A 162 29.74 -0.91 -11.40
N ALA A 163 29.58 -2.13 -10.84
CA ALA A 163 28.44 -3.00 -11.13
C ALA A 163 27.13 -2.45 -10.53
N VAL A 164 27.17 -1.86 -9.34
CA VAL A 164 26.01 -1.16 -8.76
C VAL A 164 25.54 -0.03 -9.65
N LYS A 165 26.47 0.78 -10.19
CA LYS A 165 26.14 1.87 -11.12
C LYS A 165 25.52 1.32 -12.41
N LEU A 166 26.13 0.27 -12.98
CA LEU A 166 25.61 -0.37 -14.18
C LEU A 166 24.18 -0.90 -13.97
N LEU A 167 23.91 -1.57 -12.85
CA LEU A 167 22.57 -2.02 -12.50
C LEU A 167 21.59 -0.85 -12.40
N ALA A 168 21.99 0.24 -11.74
CA ALA A 168 21.15 1.44 -11.61
C ALA A 168 20.84 2.09 -12.98
N ASP A 169 21.83 2.12 -13.89
CA ASP A 169 21.67 2.71 -15.22
C ASP A 169 20.81 1.82 -16.16
N VAL A 170 20.99 0.51 -16.11
CA VAL A 170 20.32 -0.44 -17.02
C VAL A 170 18.89 -0.76 -16.55
N VAL A 171 18.71 -1.04 -15.27
CA VAL A 171 17.39 -1.45 -14.70
C VAL A 171 16.57 -0.24 -14.26
N GLY A 172 17.23 0.80 -13.80
CA GLY A 172 16.55 2.01 -13.29
C GLY A 172 15.77 1.73 -11.99
N SER A 173 14.65 2.43 -11.84
CA SER A 173 13.83 2.41 -10.62
C SER A 173 12.83 1.26 -10.52
N ASN A 174 12.87 0.28 -11.42
CA ASN A 174 12.01 -0.90 -11.30
C ASN A 174 12.59 -1.89 -10.29
N LEU A 175 12.17 -1.77 -9.03
CA LEU A 175 12.72 -2.56 -7.95
C LEU A 175 12.36 -4.05 -8.01
N TRP A 176 11.27 -4.44 -8.69
CA TRP A 176 10.95 -5.85 -8.94
C TRP A 176 11.99 -6.52 -9.84
N ILE A 177 12.34 -5.84 -10.94
CA ILE A 177 13.41 -6.33 -11.83
C ILE A 177 14.76 -6.28 -11.11
N MET A 178 15.06 -5.17 -10.41
CA MET A 178 16.31 -4.99 -9.68
C MET A 178 16.53 -6.08 -8.63
N GLU A 179 15.52 -6.44 -7.87
CA GLU A 179 15.59 -7.55 -6.91
C GLU A 179 15.92 -8.87 -7.60
N GLY A 180 15.24 -9.16 -8.72
CA GLY A 180 15.51 -10.35 -9.51
C GLY A 180 16.96 -10.43 -10.03
N GLU A 181 17.53 -9.30 -10.48
CA GLU A 181 18.94 -9.24 -10.92
C GLU A 181 19.91 -9.45 -9.75
N ILE A 182 19.66 -8.82 -8.60
CA ILE A 182 20.50 -9.01 -7.41
C ILE A 182 20.45 -10.46 -6.92
N ASN A 183 19.26 -11.06 -6.88
CA ASN A 183 19.12 -12.47 -6.49
C ASN A 183 19.87 -13.42 -7.41
N LYS A 184 19.91 -13.15 -8.74
CA LYS A 184 20.74 -13.92 -9.66
C LYS A 184 22.24 -13.77 -9.35
N LEU A 185 22.70 -12.54 -9.07
CA LEU A 185 24.09 -12.28 -8.75
C LEU A 185 24.52 -12.92 -7.42
N SER A 186 23.62 -13.08 -6.46
CA SER A 186 23.93 -13.72 -5.17
C SER A 186 24.20 -15.23 -5.27
N LEU A 187 23.88 -15.85 -6.41
CA LEU A 187 24.10 -17.28 -6.65
C LEU A 187 25.51 -17.58 -7.18
N TYR A 188 26.29 -16.55 -7.53
CA TYR A 188 27.67 -16.66 -8.06
C TYR A 188 28.70 -16.14 -7.06
#